data_0c099abfdf9c85f8adbc67fe7d87836c
#
_entry.id   0c099abfdf9c85f8adbc67fe7d87836c
#
_cell.length_a   1.000
_cell.length_b   1.000
_cell.length_c   1.000
_cell.angle_alpha   90.00
_cell.angle_beta   90.00
_cell.angle_gamma   90.00
#
_symmetry.space_group_name_H-M   'P 1'
#
loop_
_entity.id
_entity.type
_entity.pdbx_description
1 polymer ?
#
loop_
_entity_poly.entity_id
_entity_poly.type
_entity_poly.pdbx_seq_one_letter_code
_entity_poly.pdbx_strand_id
1 'polypeptide(L)'
;HLRPRRQRQMCIRDRELWRKILSMLFETGHPWITFKDACNLRSPQQHTGVIHSSNLCTEITLNTSNDEIAVCNLGSINIPNHLDAEGNLDKEKLEKNVTTAIRMLDNVIDINYYAVPQAENSNFKHRPIGMGIMGFQDALYIKKIPYASEAAVDFADESMELVSYMAINASSDLAKERGSYSSYEG
;
A
#
# COMPACT_ATOMS: atom_id res chain seq x y z
N HIS A 1 39.47 -14.41 -24.15
CA HIS A 1 38.95 -15.79 -23.98
C HIS A 1 38.52 -16.15 -22.53
N LEU A 2 38.69 -15.28 -21.54
CA LEU A 2 38.32 -15.59 -20.13
C LEU A 2 36.88 -15.13 -19.78
N ARG A 3 36.25 -14.27 -20.60
CA ARG A 3 34.89 -13.77 -20.36
C ARG A 3 33.78 -14.84 -20.45
N PRO A 4 33.78 -15.78 -21.40
CA PRO A 4 32.68 -16.76 -21.51
C PRO A 4 32.59 -17.74 -20.33
N ARG A 5 33.72 -18.13 -19.72
CA ARG A 5 33.73 -19.03 -18.57
C ARG A 5 33.24 -18.39 -17.28
N ARG A 6 33.65 -17.15 -17.03
CA ARG A 6 33.15 -16.39 -15.86
C ARG A 6 31.67 -16.07 -15.97
N GLN A 7 31.20 -15.71 -17.16
CA GLN A 7 29.77 -15.46 -17.42
C GLN A 7 28.94 -16.73 -17.25
N ARG A 8 29.42 -17.91 -17.73
CA ARG A 8 28.72 -19.20 -17.51
C ARG A 8 28.68 -19.60 -16.03
N GLN A 9 29.76 -19.38 -15.27
CA GLN A 9 29.77 -19.66 -13.83
C GLN A 9 28.85 -18.73 -13.05
N MET A 10 28.78 -17.46 -13.40
CA MET A 10 27.80 -16.52 -12.84
C MET A 10 26.36 -17.01 -13.11
N CYS A 11 26.02 -17.29 -14.35
CA CYS A 11 24.68 -17.75 -14.70
C CYS A 11 24.28 -19.07 -14.03
N ILE A 12 25.21 -19.98 -13.78
CA ILE A 12 24.93 -21.24 -13.04
C ILE A 12 24.64 -20.92 -11.58
N ARG A 13 25.46 -20.07 -10.93
CA ARG A 13 25.25 -19.64 -9.54
C ARG A 13 23.96 -18.85 -9.36
N ASP A 14 23.64 -17.98 -10.30
CA ASP A 14 22.40 -17.20 -10.29
C ASP A 14 21.18 -18.12 -10.40
N ARG A 15 21.22 -19.13 -11.26
CA ARG A 15 20.15 -20.14 -11.38
C ARG A 15 20.01 -21.03 -10.15
N GLU A 16 21.12 -21.40 -9.52
CA GLU A 16 21.10 -22.15 -8.27
C GLU A 16 20.52 -21.32 -7.13
N LEU A 17 20.94 -20.07 -7.01
CA LEU A 17 20.37 -19.14 -6.05
C LEU A 17 18.86 -18.94 -6.28
N TRP A 18 18.46 -18.69 -7.53
CA TRP A 18 17.06 -18.51 -7.88
C TRP A 18 16.21 -19.74 -7.57
N ARG A 19 16.70 -20.93 -7.89
CA ARG A 19 16.02 -22.18 -7.53
C ARG A 19 15.87 -22.34 -6.02
N LYS A 20 16.92 -21.99 -5.26
CA LYS A 20 16.85 -22.03 -3.80
C LYS A 20 15.82 -21.04 -3.25
N ILE A 21 15.77 -19.82 -3.78
CA ILE A 21 14.76 -18.82 -3.42
C ILE A 21 13.35 -19.36 -3.70
N LEU A 22 13.10 -19.88 -4.89
CA LEU A 22 11.80 -20.43 -5.28
C LEU A 22 11.41 -21.66 -4.45
N SER A 23 12.35 -22.54 -4.13
CA SER A 23 12.12 -23.70 -3.26
C SER A 23 11.69 -23.28 -1.88
N MET A 24 12.39 -22.30 -1.28
CA MET A 24 12.04 -21.76 0.04
C MET A 24 10.70 -21.04 0.02
N LEU A 25 10.42 -20.28 -1.03
CA LEU A 25 9.13 -19.61 -1.21
C LEU A 25 7.98 -20.63 -1.26
N PHE A 26 8.15 -21.72 -1.99
CA PHE A 26 7.16 -22.78 -2.11
C PHE A 26 6.95 -23.53 -0.76
N GLU A 27 8.04 -23.83 -0.05
CA GLU A 27 7.99 -24.59 1.20
C GLU A 27 7.49 -23.78 2.39
N THR A 28 7.84 -22.48 2.45
CA THR A 28 7.64 -21.65 3.66
C THR A 28 6.80 -20.39 3.43
N GLY A 29 6.52 -20.03 2.18
CA GLY A 29 5.91 -18.76 1.82
C GLY A 29 6.88 -17.56 1.88
N HIS A 30 8.17 -17.78 2.11
CA HIS A 30 9.20 -16.76 2.20
C HIS A 30 10.44 -17.14 1.36
N PRO A 31 11.21 -16.13 0.88
CA PRO A 31 11.02 -14.68 0.98
C PRO A 31 9.88 -14.18 0.07
N TRP A 32 9.27 -13.07 0.42
CA TRP A 32 8.36 -12.37 -0.48
C TRP A 32 9.15 -11.68 -1.59
N ILE A 33 8.58 -11.64 -2.78
CA ILE A 33 9.25 -11.12 -3.98
C ILE A 33 8.48 -9.92 -4.49
N THR A 34 9.19 -8.79 -4.66
CA THR A 34 8.65 -7.56 -5.23
C THR A 34 9.36 -7.24 -6.54
N PHE A 35 8.61 -6.84 -7.55
CA PHE A 35 9.14 -6.47 -8.86
C PHE A 35 9.36 -4.95 -8.91
N LYS A 36 10.59 -4.52 -8.71
CA LYS A 36 10.98 -3.10 -8.62
C LYS A 36 10.56 -2.30 -9.85
N ASP A 37 10.78 -2.82 -11.05
CA ASP A 37 10.47 -2.11 -12.29
C ASP A 37 8.96 -1.88 -12.43
N ALA A 38 8.14 -2.87 -12.10
CA ALA A 38 6.69 -2.73 -12.11
C ALA A 38 6.19 -1.69 -11.09
N CYS A 39 6.80 -1.64 -9.90
CA CYS A 39 6.50 -0.63 -8.88
C CYS A 39 6.81 0.78 -9.40
N ASN A 40 7.98 0.98 -9.99
CA ASN A 40 8.38 2.28 -10.53
C ASN A 40 7.53 2.70 -11.74
N LEU A 41 7.20 1.76 -12.65
CA LEU A 41 6.36 2.04 -13.82
C LEU A 41 4.95 2.52 -13.43
N ARG A 42 4.42 2.02 -12.31
CA ARG A 42 3.08 2.34 -11.83
C ARG A 42 3.04 3.40 -10.72
N SER A 43 4.18 3.92 -10.31
CA SER A 43 4.24 4.97 -9.29
C SER A 43 3.58 6.26 -9.79
N PRO A 44 2.63 6.84 -9.03
CA PRO A 44 2.06 8.14 -9.37
C PRO A 44 3.03 9.30 -9.11
N GLN A 45 4.18 9.04 -8.48
CA GLN A 45 5.17 10.04 -8.06
C GLN A 45 6.54 9.81 -8.71
N GLN A 46 6.58 9.46 -9.98
CA GLN A 46 7.84 9.21 -10.71
C GLN A 46 8.77 10.46 -10.74
N HIS A 47 8.21 11.65 -10.67
CA HIS A 47 8.92 12.92 -10.63
C HIS A 47 9.72 13.14 -9.33
N THR A 48 9.37 12.48 -8.24
CA THR A 48 10.03 12.68 -6.94
C THR A 48 11.24 11.79 -6.73
N GLY A 49 11.30 10.62 -7.34
CA GLY A 49 12.42 9.69 -7.16
C GLY A 49 12.09 8.25 -7.51
N VAL A 50 12.97 7.35 -7.10
CA VAL A 50 12.93 5.93 -7.44
C VAL A 50 12.54 5.09 -6.22
N ILE A 51 11.65 4.13 -6.44
CA ILE A 51 11.33 3.07 -5.49
C ILE A 51 12.44 2.02 -5.56
N HIS A 52 13.28 1.94 -4.54
CA HIS A 52 14.42 1.01 -4.49
C HIS A 52 14.04 -0.36 -3.95
N SER A 53 13.15 -0.37 -2.97
CA SER A 53 12.68 -1.57 -2.29
C SER A 53 11.29 -1.33 -1.69
N SER A 54 10.63 -2.39 -1.26
CA SER A 54 9.43 -2.34 -0.45
C SER A 54 9.76 -2.66 1.01
N ASN A 55 8.76 -2.52 1.89
CA ASN A 55 8.86 -2.94 3.29
C ASN A 55 8.75 -4.47 3.42
N LEU A 56 8.77 -4.96 4.65
CA LEU A 56 8.67 -6.38 4.98
C LEU A 56 7.41 -7.04 4.41
N CYS A 57 6.28 -6.35 4.44
CA CYS A 57 4.98 -6.87 3.97
C CYS A 57 4.73 -6.62 2.48
N THR A 58 5.61 -5.92 1.77
CA THR A 58 5.59 -5.63 0.33
C THR A 58 4.47 -4.71 -0.18
N GLU A 59 3.69 -4.10 0.73
CA GLU A 59 2.60 -3.17 0.37
C GLU A 59 3.07 -1.74 0.13
N ILE A 60 4.25 -1.36 0.66
CA ILE A 60 4.75 0.01 0.57
C ILE A 60 5.68 0.17 -0.64
N THR A 61 5.30 1.05 -1.54
CA THR A 61 6.06 1.38 -2.75
C THR A 61 6.30 2.89 -2.82
N LEU A 62 7.19 3.37 -1.92
CA LEU A 62 7.57 4.77 -1.82
C LEU A 62 9.01 4.97 -2.28
N ASN A 63 9.32 6.16 -2.80
CA ASN A 63 10.68 6.54 -3.17
C ASN A 63 11.58 6.69 -1.94
N THR A 64 12.84 6.41 -2.11
CA THR A 64 13.89 6.60 -1.09
C THR A 64 15.14 7.21 -1.71
N SER A 65 15.93 7.92 -0.90
CA SER A 65 17.21 8.49 -1.29
C SER A 65 18.16 8.55 -0.09
N ASN A 66 19.32 9.18 -0.25
CA ASN A 66 20.23 9.43 0.87
C ASN A 66 19.59 10.32 1.96
N ASP A 67 18.68 11.20 1.54
CA ASP A 67 18.06 12.21 2.40
C ASP A 67 16.59 11.89 2.71
N GLU A 68 16.06 10.78 2.18
CA GLU A 68 14.67 10.39 2.32
C GLU A 68 14.52 8.91 2.66
N ILE A 69 14.02 8.63 3.86
CA ILE A 69 13.65 7.28 4.32
C ILE A 69 12.13 7.22 4.36
N ALA A 70 11.54 6.31 3.59
CA ALA A 70 10.09 6.15 3.55
C ALA A 70 9.53 5.66 4.90
N VAL A 71 8.43 6.28 5.32
CA VAL A 71 7.73 5.95 6.57
C VAL A 71 6.29 5.58 6.25
N CYS A 72 5.80 4.52 6.88
CA CYS A 72 4.42 4.04 6.73
C CYS A 72 3.50 4.75 7.73
N ASN A 73 2.43 5.38 7.23
CA ASN A 73 1.33 5.92 8.04
C ASN A 73 0.05 5.20 7.60
N LEU A 74 -0.33 4.16 8.35
CA LEU A 74 -1.32 3.18 7.91
C LEU A 74 -2.56 3.14 8.80
N GLY A 75 -3.71 2.89 8.18
CA GLY A 75 -4.97 2.63 8.86
C GLY A 75 -5.84 1.67 8.06
N SER A 76 -6.84 1.08 8.71
CA SER A 76 -7.78 0.17 8.05
C SER A 76 -9.21 0.41 8.51
N ILE A 77 -10.14 0.39 7.56
CA ILE A 77 -11.59 0.48 7.81
C ILE A 77 -12.13 -0.92 8.11
N ASN A 78 -12.82 -1.06 9.22
CA ASN A 78 -13.47 -2.33 9.59
C ASN A 78 -14.81 -2.46 8.86
N ILE A 79 -14.84 -3.21 7.76
CA ILE A 79 -16.01 -3.35 6.87
C ILE A 79 -17.26 -3.89 7.59
N PRO A 80 -17.22 -4.93 8.45
CA PRO A 80 -18.39 -5.41 9.18
C PRO A 80 -19.14 -4.32 9.94
N ASN A 81 -18.43 -3.36 10.49
CA ASN A 81 -19.05 -2.25 11.23
C ASN A 81 -19.75 -1.22 10.33
N HIS A 82 -19.63 -1.36 9.03
CA HIS A 82 -20.23 -0.50 8.01
C HIS A 82 -21.29 -1.24 7.19
N LEU A 83 -21.76 -2.38 7.67
CA LEU A 83 -22.94 -3.06 7.12
C LEU A 83 -24.19 -2.65 7.91
N ASP A 84 -25.29 -2.44 7.17
CA ASP A 84 -26.62 -2.28 7.75
C ASP A 84 -27.22 -3.63 8.20
N ALA A 85 -28.43 -3.61 8.71
CA ALA A 85 -29.13 -4.81 9.19
C ALA A 85 -29.44 -5.82 8.06
N GLU A 86 -29.52 -5.34 6.84
CA GLU A 86 -29.75 -6.11 5.61
C GLU A 86 -28.46 -6.64 4.99
N GLY A 87 -27.29 -6.24 5.53
CA GLY A 87 -25.97 -6.63 5.04
C GLY A 87 -25.44 -5.78 3.87
N ASN A 88 -26.03 -4.62 3.59
CA ASN A 88 -25.53 -3.68 2.59
C ASN A 88 -24.54 -2.70 3.23
N LEU A 89 -23.66 -2.11 2.40
CA LEU A 89 -22.75 -1.07 2.87
C LEU A 89 -23.51 0.22 3.20
N ASP A 90 -23.42 0.64 4.47
CA ASP A 90 -23.85 1.95 4.95
C ASP A 90 -22.89 3.02 4.42
N LYS A 91 -23.21 3.57 3.25
CA LYS A 91 -22.35 4.51 2.53
C LYS A 91 -22.10 5.80 3.29
N GLU A 92 -23.12 6.31 4.00
CA GLU A 92 -23.00 7.56 4.77
C GLU A 92 -22.04 7.39 5.96
N LYS A 93 -22.21 6.31 6.71
CA LYS A 93 -21.31 5.95 7.82
C LYS A 93 -19.90 5.66 7.33
N LEU A 94 -19.76 4.96 6.20
CA LEU A 94 -18.48 4.66 5.57
C LEU A 94 -17.75 5.93 5.16
N GLU A 95 -18.41 6.84 4.45
CA GLU A 95 -17.84 8.12 4.02
C GLU A 95 -17.36 8.97 5.19
N LYS A 96 -18.18 9.10 6.23
CA LYS A 96 -17.82 9.82 7.45
C LYS A 96 -16.55 9.24 8.11
N ASN A 97 -16.47 7.91 8.22
CA ASN A 97 -15.34 7.26 8.87
C ASN A 97 -14.08 7.28 8.00
N VAL A 98 -14.20 7.09 6.69
CA VAL A 98 -13.07 7.22 5.75
C VAL A 98 -12.52 8.63 5.78
N THR A 99 -13.36 9.67 5.70
CA THR A 99 -12.94 11.07 5.76
C THR A 99 -12.23 11.38 7.07
N THR A 100 -12.77 10.89 8.19
CA THR A 100 -12.13 11.05 9.50
C THR A 100 -10.77 10.34 9.55
N ALA A 101 -10.68 9.12 9.04
CA ALA A 101 -9.44 8.34 9.06
C ALA A 101 -8.35 8.97 8.17
N ILE A 102 -8.69 9.50 6.99
CA ILE A 102 -7.75 10.25 6.15
C ILE A 102 -7.19 11.46 6.90
N ARG A 103 -8.05 12.26 7.56
CA ARG A 103 -7.61 13.38 8.38
C ARG A 103 -6.73 12.97 9.56
N MET A 104 -7.06 11.85 10.21
CA MET A 104 -6.24 11.30 11.32
C MET A 104 -4.86 10.86 10.84
N LEU A 105 -4.78 10.17 9.70
CA LEU A 105 -3.52 9.72 9.11
C LEU A 105 -2.64 10.91 8.68
N ASP A 106 -3.22 11.94 8.10
CA ASP A 106 -2.49 13.17 7.78
C ASP A 106 -1.98 13.88 9.04
N ASN A 107 -2.81 13.96 10.09
CA ASN A 107 -2.40 14.56 11.37
C ASN A 107 -1.25 13.80 12.04
N VAL A 108 -1.21 12.47 11.91
CA VAL A 108 -0.12 11.64 12.48
C VAL A 108 1.24 12.08 11.92
N ILE A 109 1.32 12.48 10.66
CA ILE A 109 2.56 12.97 10.05
C ILE A 109 3.12 14.17 10.83
N ASP A 110 2.25 15.08 11.26
CA ASP A 110 2.64 16.32 11.94
C ASP A 110 3.04 16.11 13.42
N ILE A 111 2.42 15.13 14.08
CA ILE A 111 2.61 14.90 15.53
C ILE A 111 3.55 13.73 15.86
N ASN A 112 4.00 12.99 14.86
CA ASN A 112 4.82 11.81 15.06
C ASN A 112 6.24 12.19 15.52
N TYR A 113 6.88 11.29 16.26
CA TYR A 113 8.30 11.39 16.58
C TYR A 113 9.12 10.68 15.51
N TYR A 114 10.07 11.41 14.93
CA TYR A 114 10.98 10.87 13.91
C TYR A 114 12.37 10.62 14.52
N ALA A 115 12.78 9.37 14.53
CA ALA A 115 14.07 8.98 15.11
C ALA A 115 15.28 9.47 14.29
N VAL A 116 15.07 9.73 12.99
CA VAL A 116 16.12 10.21 12.07
C VAL A 116 15.58 11.31 11.15
N PRO A 117 16.41 12.33 10.82
CA PRO A 117 15.97 13.48 10.02
C PRO A 117 15.47 13.09 8.61
N GLN A 118 16.03 12.02 8.03
CA GLN A 118 15.63 11.58 6.69
C GLN A 118 14.19 11.04 6.65
N ALA A 119 13.71 10.44 7.74
CA ALA A 119 12.34 9.97 7.88
C ALA A 119 11.37 11.15 8.01
N GLU A 120 11.72 12.14 8.81
CA GLU A 120 10.98 13.40 8.94
C GLU A 120 10.89 14.13 7.61
N ASN A 121 12.03 14.32 6.93
CA ASN A 121 12.09 14.97 5.62
C ASN A 121 11.17 14.28 4.60
N SER A 122 11.24 12.96 4.47
CA SER A 122 10.39 12.19 3.55
C SER A 122 8.89 12.36 3.87
N ASN A 123 8.52 12.23 5.14
CA ASN A 123 7.13 12.32 5.54
C ASN A 123 6.54 13.72 5.35
N PHE A 124 7.24 14.77 5.74
CA PHE A 124 6.76 16.15 5.54
C PHE A 124 6.73 16.56 4.06
N LYS A 125 7.67 16.05 3.27
CA LYS A 125 7.76 16.37 1.85
C LYS A 125 6.65 15.72 1.02
N HIS A 126 6.34 14.47 1.29
CA HIS A 126 5.46 13.64 0.46
C HIS A 126 4.10 13.34 1.10
N ARG A 127 3.97 13.45 2.41
CA ARG A 127 2.78 13.13 3.22
C ARG A 127 2.12 11.80 2.84
N PRO A 128 2.86 10.69 2.77
CA PRO A 128 2.31 9.42 2.33
C PRO A 128 1.44 8.80 3.42
N ILE A 129 0.22 8.42 3.05
CA ILE A 129 -0.69 7.67 3.90
C ILE A 129 -1.21 6.44 3.15
N GLY A 130 -1.52 5.39 3.90
CA GLY A 130 -2.09 4.17 3.35
C GLY A 130 -3.36 3.80 4.11
N MET A 131 -4.45 3.61 3.39
CA MET A 131 -5.70 3.13 3.94
C MET A 131 -6.10 1.82 3.29
N GLY A 132 -6.35 0.82 4.12
CA GLY A 132 -6.85 -0.48 3.72
C GLY A 132 -8.21 -0.80 4.33
N ILE A 133 -8.61 -2.04 4.19
CA ILE A 133 -9.79 -2.61 4.82
C ILE A 133 -9.41 -3.79 5.71
N MET A 134 -10.23 -4.08 6.71
CA MET A 134 -10.16 -5.27 7.55
C MET A 134 -11.55 -5.87 7.73
N GLY A 135 -11.60 -7.15 8.12
CA GLY A 135 -12.88 -7.83 8.37
C GLY A 135 -13.64 -8.21 7.10
N PHE A 136 -12.99 -8.29 5.93
CA PHE A 136 -13.65 -8.69 4.69
C PHE A 136 -14.32 -10.06 4.80
N GLN A 137 -13.62 -11.06 5.36
CA GLN A 137 -14.19 -12.39 5.57
C GLN A 137 -15.37 -12.37 6.55
N ASP A 138 -15.31 -11.54 7.60
CA ASP A 138 -16.41 -11.40 8.54
C ASP A 138 -17.64 -10.77 7.89
N ALA A 139 -17.42 -9.79 6.99
CA ALA A 139 -18.49 -9.23 6.17
C ALA A 139 -19.12 -10.28 5.25
N LEU A 140 -18.32 -11.14 4.62
CA LEU A 140 -18.84 -12.26 3.82
C LEU A 140 -19.67 -13.23 4.66
N TYR A 141 -19.28 -13.52 5.91
CA TYR A 141 -20.08 -14.33 6.83
C TYR A 141 -21.43 -13.68 7.16
N ILE A 142 -21.44 -12.39 7.45
CA ILE A 142 -22.68 -11.64 7.70
C ILE A 142 -23.60 -11.70 6.47
N LYS A 143 -23.04 -11.50 5.30
CA LYS A 143 -23.76 -11.54 4.01
C LYS A 143 -24.07 -12.96 3.54
N LYS A 144 -23.58 -14.01 4.21
CA LYS A 144 -23.70 -15.43 3.84
C LYS A 144 -23.16 -15.72 2.44
N ILE A 145 -22.07 -15.06 2.04
CA ILE A 145 -21.42 -15.20 0.75
C ILE A 145 -20.23 -16.15 0.89
N PRO A 146 -20.15 -17.25 0.12
CA PRO A 146 -18.95 -18.10 0.09
C PRO A 146 -17.74 -17.34 -0.44
N TYR A 147 -16.57 -17.48 0.19
CA TYR A 147 -15.34 -16.81 -0.22
C TYR A 147 -14.97 -17.07 -1.69
N ALA A 148 -15.05 -18.33 -2.13
CA ALA A 148 -14.76 -18.74 -3.50
C ALA A 148 -16.00 -18.63 -4.41
N SER A 149 -16.54 -17.42 -4.55
CA SER A 149 -17.72 -17.15 -5.38
C SER A 149 -17.59 -15.81 -6.12
N GLU A 150 -18.28 -15.67 -7.25
CA GLU A 150 -18.42 -14.41 -7.99
C GLU A 150 -18.97 -13.30 -7.08
N ALA A 151 -19.95 -13.60 -6.26
CA ALA A 151 -20.53 -12.62 -5.33
C ALA A 151 -19.51 -12.07 -4.31
N ALA A 152 -18.48 -12.85 -3.94
CA ALA A 152 -17.38 -12.35 -3.10
C ALA A 152 -16.46 -11.43 -3.88
N VAL A 153 -16.22 -11.69 -5.16
CA VAL A 153 -15.45 -10.82 -6.06
C VAL A 153 -16.19 -9.50 -6.28
N ASP A 154 -17.49 -9.56 -6.58
CA ASP A 154 -18.33 -8.37 -6.76
C ASP A 154 -18.34 -7.50 -5.49
N PHE A 155 -18.46 -8.12 -4.32
CA PHE A 155 -18.43 -7.39 -3.06
C PHE A 155 -17.05 -6.79 -2.75
N ALA A 156 -15.97 -7.47 -3.13
CA ALA A 156 -14.61 -6.92 -2.99
C ALA A 156 -14.43 -5.68 -3.87
N ASP A 157 -14.89 -5.76 -5.12
CA ASP A 157 -14.83 -4.65 -6.07
C ASP A 157 -15.66 -3.46 -5.59
N GLU A 158 -16.94 -3.66 -5.26
CA GLU A 158 -17.83 -2.61 -4.76
C GLU A 158 -17.29 -1.94 -3.49
N SER A 159 -16.86 -2.72 -2.51
CA SER A 159 -16.40 -2.18 -1.24
C SER A 159 -15.10 -1.36 -1.41
N MET A 160 -14.16 -1.83 -2.23
CA MET A 160 -12.91 -1.11 -2.47
C MET A 160 -13.07 0.08 -3.40
N GLU A 161 -13.97 0.04 -4.37
CA GLU A 161 -14.33 1.20 -5.18
C GLU A 161 -14.82 2.35 -4.28
N LEU A 162 -15.76 2.07 -3.39
CA LEU A 162 -16.30 3.08 -2.46
C LEU A 162 -15.23 3.64 -1.53
N VAL A 163 -14.46 2.78 -0.87
CA VAL A 163 -13.39 3.22 0.04
C VAL A 163 -12.34 4.04 -0.70
N SER A 164 -11.92 3.62 -1.88
CA SER A 164 -10.93 4.31 -2.69
C SER A 164 -11.43 5.69 -3.14
N TYR A 165 -12.66 5.76 -3.66
CA TYR A 165 -13.27 7.01 -4.06
C TYR A 165 -13.38 8.00 -2.90
N MET A 166 -13.94 7.55 -1.77
CA MET A 166 -14.11 8.38 -0.58
C MET A 166 -12.77 8.85 0.00
N ALA A 167 -11.75 7.98 0.00
CA ALA A 167 -10.42 8.32 0.50
C ALA A 167 -9.72 9.37 -0.37
N ILE A 168 -9.77 9.22 -1.69
CA ILE A 168 -9.18 10.18 -2.63
C ILE A 168 -9.93 11.51 -2.57
N ASN A 169 -11.26 11.49 -2.49
CA ASN A 169 -12.06 12.70 -2.33
C ASN A 169 -11.74 13.42 -1.02
N ALA A 170 -11.68 12.70 0.10
CA ALA A 170 -11.31 13.25 1.40
C ALA A 170 -9.89 13.84 1.39
N SER A 171 -8.93 13.20 0.72
CA SER A 171 -7.58 13.72 0.54
C SER A 171 -7.56 15.00 -0.28
N SER A 172 -8.35 15.07 -1.36
CA SER A 172 -8.51 16.28 -2.18
C SER A 172 -9.13 17.46 -1.39
N ASP A 173 -10.14 17.17 -0.59
CA ASP A 173 -10.78 18.20 0.24
C ASP A 173 -9.84 18.69 1.36
N LEU A 174 -9.05 17.79 1.92
CA LEU A 174 -8.02 18.15 2.89
C LEU A 174 -6.93 19.03 2.26
N ALA A 175 -6.55 18.77 1.01
CA ALA A 175 -5.61 19.60 0.26
C ALA A 175 -6.19 21.01 -0.05
N LYS A 176 -7.49 21.14 -0.27
CA LYS A 176 -8.15 22.46 -0.38
C LYS A 176 -8.08 23.23 0.93
N GLU A 177 -8.20 22.54 2.07
CA GLU A 177 -8.17 23.15 3.41
C GLU A 177 -6.74 23.54 3.84
N ARG A 178 -5.75 22.67 3.59
CA ARG A 178 -4.39 22.76 4.16
C ARG A 178 -3.31 23.11 3.15
N GLY A 179 -3.62 23.09 1.88
CA GLY A 179 -2.65 23.13 0.78
C GLY A 179 -2.19 21.73 0.36
N SER A 180 -1.64 21.65 -0.85
CA SER A 180 -1.02 20.43 -1.36
C SER A 180 0.29 20.11 -0.63
N TYR A 181 0.67 18.84 -0.57
CA TYR A 181 1.99 18.46 -0.06
C TYR A 181 3.11 18.98 -0.97
N SER A 182 4.31 19.25 -0.41
CA SER A 182 5.33 20.06 -1.08
C SER A 182 5.92 19.46 -2.35
N SER A 183 5.84 18.14 -2.52
CA SER A 183 6.30 17.46 -3.74
C SER A 183 5.18 17.20 -4.76
N TYR A 184 4.00 17.76 -4.57
CA TYR A 184 2.90 17.63 -5.52
C TYR A 184 3.19 18.43 -6.80
N GLU A 185 3.05 17.77 -7.95
CA GLU A 185 3.07 18.37 -9.28
C GLU A 185 1.79 17.94 -10.00
N GLY A 186 0.90 18.90 -10.27
CA GLY A 186 -0.39 18.65 -10.94
C GLY A 186 -0.94 19.88 -11.60
#